data_67217893c58b5b3249750d3ec6b9b25b
#
_entry.id   67217893c58b5b3249750d3ec6b9b25b
#
_cell.length_a   1.000
_cell.length_b   1.000
_cell.length_c   1.000
_cell.angle_alpha   90.00
_cell.angle_beta   90.00
_cell.angle_gamma   90.00
#
_symmetry.space_group_name_H-M   'P 1'
#
loop_
_entity.id
_entity.type
_entity.pdbx_description
1 polymer ?
#
loop_
_entity_poly.entity_id
_entity_poly.type
_entity_poly.pdbx_seq_one_letter_code
_entity_poly.pdbx_strand_id
1 'polypeptide(L)'
;MLSSCATFNADKYIKYQGKVEISYNKEILRSNMLIKYTNNELIIQLYRPLIGTIFEYDIKFNENFIFQENFFNYLEQDVLIELDKMNIISNTRSCLINKKLVITDGYTCKFNEGKIMFKISTLNLEANGFLRNVSL
;
A
#
# COMPACT_ATOMS: atom_id res chain seq x y z
N MET A 1 -2.89 -33.15 7.55
CA MET A 1 -3.48 -32.47 8.71
C MET A 1 -2.82 -31.14 8.98
N LEU A 2 -1.53 -31.17 9.29
CA LEU A 2 -0.80 -29.95 9.56
C LEU A 2 -0.71 -29.03 8.33
N SER A 3 -0.64 -29.62 7.16
CA SER A 3 -0.60 -28.85 5.91
C SER A 3 -1.86 -28.04 5.70
N SER A 4 -3.02 -28.54 6.09
CA SER A 4 -4.24 -27.76 5.93
C SER A 4 -4.27 -26.57 6.88
N CYS A 5 -3.68 -26.66 8.07
CA CYS A 5 -3.57 -25.51 8.96
C CYS A 5 -2.67 -24.45 8.38
N ALA A 6 -1.54 -24.83 7.79
CA ALA A 6 -0.62 -23.89 7.17
C ALA A 6 -1.28 -23.18 6.00
N THR A 7 -2.00 -23.92 5.15
CA THR A 7 -2.72 -23.34 4.04
C THR A 7 -3.80 -22.37 4.51
N PHE A 8 -4.49 -22.73 5.57
CA PHE A 8 -5.53 -21.89 6.15
C PHE A 8 -4.96 -20.55 6.63
N ASN A 9 -3.78 -20.57 7.25
CA ASN A 9 -3.15 -19.36 7.75
C ASN A 9 -2.72 -18.44 6.62
N ALA A 10 -2.35 -18.96 5.48
CA ALA A 10 -1.95 -18.15 4.34
C ALA A 10 -3.08 -17.29 3.79
N ASP A 11 -4.33 -17.65 4.04
CA ASP A 11 -5.50 -16.93 3.52
C ASP A 11 -5.98 -15.81 4.43
N LYS A 12 -5.21 -15.46 5.47
CA LYS A 12 -5.64 -14.48 6.47
C LYS A 12 -5.22 -13.05 6.16
N TYR A 13 -4.84 -12.75 4.95
CA TYR A 13 -4.59 -11.36 4.55
C TYR A 13 -5.89 -10.59 4.51
N ILE A 14 -5.85 -9.39 5.06
CA ILE A 14 -6.88 -8.39 4.81
C ILE A 14 -6.48 -7.65 3.54
N LYS A 15 -7.42 -7.51 2.62
CA LYS A 15 -7.13 -6.97 1.28
C LYS A 15 -7.97 -5.74 1.00
N TYR A 16 -7.32 -4.70 0.52
CA TYR A 16 -7.96 -3.50 -0.01
C TYR A 16 -7.57 -3.34 -1.46
N GLN A 17 -8.53 -3.04 -2.30
CA GLN A 17 -8.33 -2.92 -3.74
C GLN A 17 -9.03 -1.70 -4.28
N GLY A 18 -8.43 -1.04 -5.24
CA GLY A 18 -9.00 0.13 -5.86
C GLY A 18 -8.09 0.74 -6.88
N LYS A 19 -8.15 2.05 -6.98
CA LYS A 19 -7.41 2.80 -8.00
C LYS A 19 -6.57 3.89 -7.36
N VAL A 20 -5.45 4.17 -7.99
CA VAL A 20 -4.56 5.25 -7.61
C VAL A 20 -4.21 6.08 -8.83
N GLU A 21 -4.11 7.38 -8.61
CA GLU A 21 -3.62 8.33 -9.60
C GLU A 21 -2.37 8.99 -9.03
N ILE A 22 -1.27 8.91 -9.76
CA ILE A 22 0.00 9.48 -9.35
C ILE A 22 0.38 10.54 -10.37
N SER A 23 0.57 11.76 -9.90
CA SER A 23 1.03 12.89 -10.71
C SER A 23 2.47 13.21 -10.32
N TYR A 24 3.37 13.17 -11.29
CA TYR A 24 4.78 13.42 -11.07
C TYR A 24 5.35 14.20 -12.26
N ASN A 25 5.92 15.36 -11.99
CA ASN A 25 6.49 16.24 -13.02
C ASN A 25 5.53 16.46 -14.21
N LYS A 26 4.26 16.72 -13.92
CA LYS A 26 3.19 16.96 -14.91
C LYS A 26 2.76 15.72 -15.70
N GLU A 27 3.32 14.57 -15.41
CA GLU A 27 2.85 13.32 -15.96
C GLU A 27 1.89 12.65 -14.99
N ILE A 28 0.87 11.97 -15.51
CA ILE A 28 -0.14 11.30 -14.70
C ILE A 28 -0.11 9.82 -15.02
N LEU A 29 0.06 9.03 -13.97
CA LEU A 29 -0.05 7.58 -14.02
C LEU A 29 -1.32 7.15 -13.30
N ARG A 30 -2.17 6.39 -13.98
CA ARG A 30 -3.34 5.76 -13.37
C ARG A 30 -3.12 4.25 -13.31
N SER A 31 -3.39 3.67 -12.17
CA SER A 31 -3.14 2.25 -11.95
C SER A 31 -4.16 1.67 -10.99
N ASN A 32 -4.31 0.35 -11.04
CA ASN A 32 -4.98 -0.37 -9.98
C ASN A 32 -4.02 -0.56 -8.83
N MET A 33 -4.56 -0.64 -7.61
CA MET A 33 -3.77 -0.83 -6.41
C MET A 33 -4.38 -1.93 -5.56
N LEU A 34 -3.51 -2.75 -5.00
CA LEU A 34 -3.88 -3.77 -4.03
C LEU A 34 -2.98 -3.63 -2.82
N ILE A 35 -3.59 -3.57 -1.64
CA ILE A 35 -2.87 -3.62 -0.38
C ILE A 35 -3.34 -4.87 0.35
N LYS A 36 -2.38 -5.70 0.75
CA LYS A 36 -2.63 -6.88 1.57
C LYS A 36 -1.83 -6.74 2.86
N TYR A 37 -2.43 -7.06 3.98
CA TYR A 37 -1.70 -7.00 5.22
C TYR A 37 -2.16 -8.02 6.24
N THR A 38 -1.22 -8.36 7.11
CA THR A 38 -1.43 -9.08 8.36
C THR A 38 -0.78 -8.26 9.47
N ASN A 39 -0.72 -8.79 10.69
CA ASN A 39 0.00 -8.12 11.77
C ASN A 39 1.51 -8.03 11.50
N ASN A 40 2.04 -8.90 10.64
CA ASN A 40 3.47 -9.04 10.44
C ASN A 40 3.94 -8.68 9.03
N GLU A 41 3.03 -8.39 8.13
CA GLU A 41 3.38 -8.17 6.74
C GLU A 41 2.48 -7.12 6.11
N LEU A 42 3.06 -6.31 5.24
CA LEU A 42 2.35 -5.35 4.42
C LEU A 42 2.85 -5.48 2.98
N ILE A 43 1.94 -5.69 2.05
CA ILE A 43 2.24 -5.78 0.63
C ILE A 43 1.45 -4.71 -0.10
N ILE A 44 2.15 -3.86 -0.84
CA ILE A 44 1.55 -2.82 -1.68
C ILE A 44 1.89 -3.13 -3.12
N GLN A 45 0.88 -3.20 -3.96
CA GLN A 45 1.01 -3.59 -5.36
C GLN A 45 0.30 -2.59 -6.25
N LEU A 46 0.97 -2.14 -7.30
CA LEU A 46 0.34 -1.43 -8.41
C LEU A 46 0.36 -2.36 -9.61
N TYR A 47 -0.77 -2.45 -10.29
CA TYR A 47 -0.88 -3.31 -11.46
C TYR A 47 -1.79 -2.72 -12.52
N ARG A 48 -1.55 -3.09 -13.76
CA ARG A 48 -2.37 -2.71 -14.91
C ARG A 48 -2.90 -3.95 -15.59
N PRO A 49 -4.17 -3.95 -16.01
CA PRO A 49 -4.68 -5.02 -16.85
C PRO A 49 -3.78 -5.21 -18.07
N LEU A 50 -3.57 -6.45 -18.50
CA LEU A 50 -2.78 -6.83 -19.67
C LEU A 50 -1.27 -6.69 -19.49
N ILE A 51 -0.79 -5.81 -18.61
CA ILE A 51 0.64 -5.60 -18.37
C ILE A 51 1.08 -6.39 -17.13
N GLY A 52 0.25 -6.42 -16.10
CA GLY A 52 0.58 -7.08 -14.84
C GLY A 52 1.09 -6.09 -13.80
N THR A 53 1.87 -6.61 -12.87
CA THR A 53 2.41 -5.82 -11.76
C THR A 53 3.48 -4.86 -12.26
N ILE A 54 3.33 -3.58 -11.96
CA ILE A 54 4.31 -2.55 -12.32
C ILE A 54 5.09 -2.06 -11.10
N PHE A 55 4.63 -2.37 -9.90
CA PHE A 55 5.28 -1.98 -8.65
C PHE A 55 4.83 -2.94 -7.57
N GLU A 56 5.75 -3.37 -6.73
CA GLU A 56 5.41 -4.17 -5.55
C GLU A 56 6.39 -3.87 -4.43
N TYR A 57 5.86 -3.67 -3.24
CA TYR A 57 6.65 -3.48 -2.04
C TYR A 57 6.10 -4.42 -0.97
N ASP A 58 6.89 -5.42 -0.61
CA ASP A 58 6.55 -6.42 0.40
C ASP A 58 7.45 -6.21 1.60
N ILE A 59 6.84 -5.89 2.74
CA ILE A 59 7.55 -5.55 3.97
C ILE A 59 7.12 -6.50 5.07
N LYS A 60 8.07 -7.12 5.74
CA LYS A 60 7.82 -7.97 6.88
C LYS A 60 8.32 -7.32 8.16
N PHE A 61 7.49 -7.38 9.17
CA PHE A 61 7.75 -6.75 10.46
C PHE A 61 7.96 -7.79 11.54
N ASN A 62 8.86 -7.50 12.48
CA ASN A 62 8.94 -8.16 13.77
C ASN A 62 8.65 -7.07 14.80
N GLU A 63 7.44 -7.10 15.37
CA GLU A 63 6.90 -6.02 16.19
C GLU A 63 6.87 -4.71 15.39
N ASN A 64 7.73 -3.74 15.72
CA ASN A 64 7.79 -2.46 15.03
C ASN A 64 9.00 -2.34 14.10
N PHE A 65 9.78 -3.41 13.96
CA PHE A 65 10.98 -3.39 13.14
C PHE A 65 10.72 -4.05 11.80
N ILE A 66 11.20 -3.43 10.74
CA ILE A 66 11.24 -4.05 9.42
C ILE A 66 12.46 -4.96 9.40
N PHE A 67 12.24 -6.26 9.21
CA PHE A 67 13.34 -7.19 9.10
C PHE A 67 13.53 -7.77 7.70
N GLN A 68 12.57 -7.56 6.81
CA GLN A 68 12.68 -8.01 5.43
C GLN A 68 11.90 -7.08 4.52
N GLU A 69 12.52 -6.67 3.43
CA GLU A 69 11.91 -5.88 2.37
C GLU A 69 12.19 -6.53 1.04
N ASN A 70 11.16 -6.66 0.21
CA ASN A 70 11.29 -7.03 -1.19
C ASN A 70 10.63 -5.95 -2.03
N PHE A 71 11.31 -5.57 -3.10
CA PHE A 71 10.92 -4.42 -3.87
C PHE A 71 11.02 -4.71 -5.36
N PHE A 72 9.96 -4.41 -6.09
CA PHE A 72 9.90 -4.54 -7.54
C PHE A 72 9.31 -3.27 -8.11
N ASN A 73 9.96 -2.70 -9.11
CA ASN A 73 9.52 -1.42 -9.65
C ASN A 73 9.88 -1.26 -11.13
N TYR A 74 8.84 -1.10 -11.95
CA TYR A 74 8.97 -0.68 -13.34
C TYR A 74 8.72 0.81 -13.52
N LEU A 75 8.32 1.53 -12.45
CA LEU A 75 8.19 2.97 -12.49
C LEU A 75 9.57 3.61 -12.58
N GLU A 76 9.62 4.85 -13.06
CA GLU A 76 10.87 5.58 -13.08
C GLU A 76 11.40 5.74 -11.65
N GLN A 77 12.71 5.55 -11.48
CA GLN A 77 13.32 5.56 -10.16
C GLN A 77 13.14 6.87 -9.42
N ASP A 78 13.04 7.97 -10.14
CA ASP A 78 12.91 9.30 -9.55
C ASP A 78 11.65 9.46 -8.70
N VAL A 79 10.58 8.75 -9.05
CA VAL A 79 9.33 8.77 -8.28
C VAL A 79 9.57 8.29 -6.85
N LEU A 80 10.43 7.31 -6.67
CA LEU A 80 10.68 6.72 -5.36
C LEU A 80 11.54 7.58 -4.46
N ILE A 81 12.44 8.36 -5.04
CA ILE A 81 13.30 9.26 -4.27
C ILE A 81 12.47 10.31 -3.53
N GLU A 82 11.37 10.73 -4.14
CA GLU A 82 10.48 11.71 -3.56
C GLU A 82 9.62 11.17 -2.42
N LEU A 83 9.55 9.85 -2.25
CA LEU A 83 8.69 9.24 -1.24
C LEU A 83 9.49 8.92 0.02
N ASP A 84 9.03 9.40 1.15
CA ASP A 84 9.53 8.97 2.45
C ASP A 84 8.89 7.62 2.79
N LYS A 85 9.56 6.54 2.41
CA LYS A 85 9.04 5.19 2.56
C LYS A 85 8.63 4.85 3.98
N MET A 86 9.48 5.16 4.95
CA MET A 86 9.21 4.80 6.34
C MET A 86 7.98 5.51 6.87
N ASN A 87 7.83 6.78 6.54
CA ASN A 87 6.68 7.56 6.97
C ASN A 87 5.39 7.04 6.33
N ILE A 88 5.44 6.74 5.03
CA ILE A 88 4.29 6.18 4.31
C ILE A 88 3.89 4.83 4.89
N ILE A 89 4.83 3.95 5.13
CA ILE A 89 4.58 2.62 5.70
C ILE A 89 3.93 2.74 7.07
N SER A 90 4.51 3.55 7.95
CA SER A 90 4.01 3.75 9.31
C SER A 90 2.59 4.31 9.31
N ASN A 91 2.34 5.33 8.49
CA ASN A 91 1.03 5.97 8.41
C ASN A 91 -0.02 5.04 7.79
N THR A 92 0.38 4.27 6.78
CA THR A 92 -0.53 3.30 6.15
C THR A 92 -0.92 2.21 7.13
N ARG A 93 0.03 1.68 7.88
CA ARG A 93 -0.27 0.69 8.92
C ARG A 93 -1.22 1.24 9.97
N SER A 94 -0.98 2.46 10.44
CA SER A 94 -1.86 3.10 11.42
C SER A 94 -3.28 3.27 10.90
N CYS A 95 -3.42 3.69 9.66
CA CYS A 95 -4.72 3.86 9.03
C CYS A 95 -5.47 2.53 8.91
N LEU A 96 -4.79 1.49 8.43
CA LEU A 96 -5.39 0.17 8.20
C LEU A 96 -5.71 -0.56 9.49
N ILE A 97 -4.79 -0.56 10.44
CA ILE A 97 -4.93 -1.34 11.68
C ILE A 97 -5.84 -0.62 12.66
N ASN A 98 -5.62 0.67 12.86
CA ASN A 98 -6.39 1.45 13.82
C ASN A 98 -7.70 1.97 13.25
N LYS A 99 -7.88 1.87 11.93
CA LYS A 99 -9.11 2.23 11.23
C LYS A 99 -9.56 3.65 11.55
N LYS A 100 -8.62 4.58 11.53
CA LYS A 100 -8.92 5.96 11.86
C LYS A 100 -8.18 6.92 10.95
N LEU A 101 -8.61 8.16 11.01
CA LEU A 101 -7.99 9.24 10.25
C LEU A 101 -6.53 9.43 10.68
N VAL A 102 -5.64 9.45 9.71
CA VAL A 102 -4.23 9.81 9.90
C VAL A 102 -3.96 11.05 9.04
N ILE A 103 -3.52 12.12 9.68
CA ILE A 103 -3.12 13.34 9.00
C ILE A 103 -1.73 13.70 9.46
N THR A 104 -0.78 13.69 8.54
CA THR A 104 0.57 14.14 8.79
C THR A 104 1.00 15.05 7.63
N ASP A 105 2.16 15.67 7.77
CA ASP A 105 2.69 16.51 6.69
C ASP A 105 2.96 15.66 5.44
N GLY A 106 2.23 15.95 4.37
CA GLY A 106 2.37 15.23 3.11
C GLY A 106 1.66 13.90 3.01
N TYR A 107 0.93 13.46 4.04
CA TYR A 107 0.20 12.19 4.01
C TYR A 107 -1.14 12.31 4.72
N THR A 108 -2.20 11.90 4.06
CA THR A 108 -3.53 11.81 4.65
C THR A 108 -4.13 10.46 4.30
N CYS A 109 -4.65 9.77 5.29
CA CYS A 109 -5.35 8.51 5.10
C CYS A 109 -6.64 8.53 5.92
N LYS A 110 -7.76 8.34 5.25
CA LYS A 110 -9.08 8.37 5.88
C LYS A 110 -9.74 7.00 5.71
N PHE A 111 -10.12 6.40 6.83
CA PHE A 111 -10.83 5.14 6.85
C PHE A 111 -12.31 5.39 7.14
N ASN A 112 -13.19 4.81 6.32
CA ASN A 112 -14.63 4.94 6.51
C ASN A 112 -15.34 3.68 6.01
N GLU A 113 -15.85 2.86 6.93
CA GLU A 113 -16.71 1.71 6.63
C GLU A 113 -16.13 0.78 5.54
N GLY A 114 -14.91 0.35 5.72
CA GLY A 114 -14.26 -0.56 4.77
C GLY A 114 -13.74 0.12 3.51
N LYS A 115 -13.71 1.43 3.49
CA LYS A 115 -13.14 2.21 2.38
C LYS A 115 -11.99 3.04 2.91
N ILE A 116 -10.96 3.17 2.09
CA ILE A 116 -9.79 3.98 2.41
C ILE A 116 -9.58 5.00 1.30
N MET A 117 -9.39 6.24 1.70
CA MET A 117 -8.95 7.30 0.81
C MET A 117 -7.63 7.81 1.32
N PHE A 118 -6.61 7.82 0.48
CA PHE A 118 -5.34 8.37 0.87
C PHE A 118 -4.83 9.40 -0.13
N LYS A 119 -4.03 10.32 0.38
CA LYS A 119 -3.36 11.33 -0.42
C LYS A 119 -1.95 11.49 0.08
N ILE A 120 -0.99 11.40 -0.84
CA ILE A 120 0.41 11.66 -0.56
C ILE A 120 0.80 12.86 -1.41
N SER A 121 1.45 13.85 -0.78
CA SER A 121 1.83 15.07 -1.45
C SER A 121 3.25 15.45 -1.06
N THR A 122 4.12 15.55 -2.05
CA THR A 122 5.47 16.08 -1.91
C THR A 122 5.65 17.24 -2.87
N LEU A 123 6.85 17.80 -2.94
CA LEU A 123 7.10 18.95 -3.80
C LEU A 123 6.76 18.69 -5.26
N ASN A 124 7.09 17.50 -5.77
CA ASN A 124 6.92 17.16 -7.19
C ASN A 124 5.97 16.01 -7.46
N LEU A 125 5.40 15.41 -6.41
CA LEU A 125 4.58 14.23 -6.54
C LEU A 125 3.30 14.37 -5.75
N GLU A 126 2.19 13.96 -6.37
CA GLU A 126 0.91 13.85 -5.70
C GLU A 126 0.29 12.50 -6.07
N ALA A 127 -0.11 11.73 -5.06
CA ALA A 127 -0.76 10.45 -5.25
C ALA A 127 -2.09 10.44 -4.51
N ASN A 128 -3.15 10.02 -5.19
CA ASN A 128 -4.48 9.90 -4.61
C ASN A 128 -4.98 8.49 -4.85
N GLY A 129 -5.46 7.84 -3.81
CA GLY A 129 -5.99 6.50 -3.90
C GLY A 129 -7.33 6.35 -3.24
N PHE A 130 -8.14 5.48 -3.80
CA PHE A 130 -9.43 5.09 -3.25
C PHE A 130 -9.53 3.57 -3.30
N LEU A 131 -9.59 2.95 -2.13
CA LEU A 131 -9.60 1.50 -2.00
C LEU A 131 -10.79 1.05 -1.16
N ARG A 132 -11.25 -0.17 -1.41
CA ARG A 132 -12.27 -0.79 -0.58
C ARG A 132 -11.82 -2.17 -0.15
N ASN A 133 -12.33 -2.59 1.00
CA ASN A 133 -12.07 -3.92 1.54
C ASN A 133 -12.70 -4.97 0.63
N VAL A 134 -11.89 -5.91 0.15
CA VAL A 134 -12.34 -7.02 -0.68
C VAL A 134 -12.09 -8.37 -0.02
N SER A 135 -11.63 -8.39 1.23
CA SER A 135 -11.51 -9.62 1.99
C SER A 135 -12.86 -10.02 2.57
N LEU A 136 -13.15 -11.30 2.50
CA LEU A 136 -14.41 -11.84 3.01
C LEU A 136 -14.15 -12.83 4.12
#